data_c4e8eaa31f240641b4902591ad071897
#
_entry.id   c4e8eaa31f240641b4902591ad071897
#
_cell.length_a   1.000
_cell.length_b   1.000
_cell.length_c   1.000
_cell.angle_alpha   90.00
_cell.angle_beta   90.00
_cell.angle_gamma   90.00
#
_symmetry.space_group_name_H-M   'P 1'
#
loop_
_entity.id
_entity.type
_entity.pdbx_description
1 polymer ?
#
loop_
_entity_poly.entity_id
_entity_poly.type
_entity_poly.pdbx_seq_one_letter_code
_entity_poly.pdbx_strand_id
1 'polypeptide(L)'
;FSDLAESHWAYGNVLEAAGVLKGDAAVPKMDSVPLNTSAYHFSSESDGWAASEGQLFHTTNGGKNWGRVGRPLACTVSGLFFFSEQNGVLLGSSEENACVLMRTNDGGKSWDDLLANPATLARYLPVEQFPTEKSLLESIVSAELRPASRTAVYLTVRYHPYESIHVYDFEAVRQAVLTADA
;
A
#
# COMPACT_ATOMS: atom_id res chain seq x y z
N PHE A 1 -16.23 -3.67 3.21
CA PHE A 1 -15.98 -5.01 2.66
C PHE A 1 -16.75 -5.28 1.35
N SER A 2 -17.32 -4.25 0.73
CA SER A 2 -18.04 -4.36 -0.56
C SER A 2 -17.15 -4.75 -1.74
N ASP A 3 -15.84 -4.67 -1.57
CA ASP A 3 -14.84 -4.82 -2.64
C ASP A 3 -14.27 -6.24 -2.74
N LEU A 4 -14.59 -7.11 -1.77
CA LEU A 4 -14.22 -8.52 -1.81
C LEU A 4 -15.35 -9.32 -2.45
N ALA A 5 -15.07 -9.96 -3.60
CA ALA A 5 -16.01 -10.91 -4.17
C ALA A 5 -16.21 -12.10 -3.20
N GLU A 6 -17.43 -12.59 -3.07
CA GLU A 6 -17.77 -13.73 -2.19
C GLU A 6 -16.97 -15.00 -2.53
N SER A 7 -16.51 -15.12 -3.79
CA SER A 7 -15.65 -16.22 -4.25
C SER A 7 -14.17 -16.06 -3.87
N HIS A 8 -13.78 -14.90 -3.31
CA HIS A 8 -12.40 -14.68 -2.91
C HIS A 8 -12.11 -15.52 -1.66
N TRP A 9 -11.00 -16.27 -1.68
CA TRP A 9 -10.63 -17.18 -0.58
C TRP A 9 -10.51 -16.48 0.80
N ALA A 10 -10.16 -15.20 0.83
CA ALA A 10 -10.09 -14.41 2.06
C ALA A 10 -11.47 -13.91 2.55
N TYR A 11 -12.54 -14.00 1.73
CA TYR A 11 -13.85 -13.42 2.06
C TYR A 11 -14.42 -13.95 3.37
N GLY A 12 -14.41 -15.26 3.55
CA GLY A 12 -14.88 -15.91 4.78
C GLY A 12 -14.08 -15.48 6.01
N ASN A 13 -12.77 -15.44 5.90
CA ASN A 13 -11.87 -15.04 7.01
C ASN A 13 -12.05 -13.57 7.39
N VAL A 14 -12.27 -12.69 6.41
CA VAL A 14 -12.53 -11.27 6.65
C VAL A 14 -13.89 -11.08 7.34
N LEU A 15 -14.93 -11.78 6.88
CA LEU A 15 -16.26 -11.72 7.50
C LEU A 15 -16.27 -12.31 8.91
N GLU A 16 -15.56 -13.40 9.16
CA GLU A 16 -15.40 -14.00 10.48
C GLU A 16 -14.66 -13.04 11.42
N ALA A 17 -13.55 -12.46 10.96
CA ALA A 17 -12.78 -11.45 11.69
C ALA A 17 -13.63 -10.20 12.00
N ALA A 18 -14.53 -9.80 11.10
CA ALA A 18 -15.45 -8.70 11.31
C ALA A 18 -16.67 -9.06 12.21
N GLY A 19 -16.78 -10.32 12.69
CA GLY A 19 -17.90 -10.79 13.49
C GLY A 19 -19.21 -10.92 12.73
N VAL A 20 -19.17 -10.93 11.40
CA VAL A 20 -20.35 -11.06 10.53
C VAL A 20 -20.81 -12.52 10.43
N LEU A 21 -19.86 -13.48 10.48
CA LEU A 21 -20.15 -14.90 10.52
C LEU A 21 -20.11 -15.40 11.97
N LYS A 22 -21.22 -15.90 12.47
CA LYS A 22 -21.30 -16.60 13.76
C LYS A 22 -21.01 -18.08 13.57
N GLY A 23 -19.77 -18.47 13.80
CA GLY A 23 -19.43 -19.89 14.01
C GLY A 23 -19.51 -20.22 15.51
N ASP A 24 -20.00 -21.41 15.88
CA ASP A 24 -20.10 -21.88 17.27
C ASP A 24 -18.73 -22.26 17.90
N ALA A 25 -17.62 -21.96 17.25
CA ALA A 25 -16.30 -22.07 17.83
C ALA A 25 -16.01 -20.82 18.65
N ALA A 26 -15.62 -20.99 19.91
CA ALA A 26 -15.13 -19.89 20.75
C ALA A 26 -14.06 -19.14 19.99
N VAL A 27 -14.41 -17.95 19.51
CA VAL A 27 -13.48 -17.06 18.80
C VAL A 27 -12.32 -16.80 19.78
N PRO A 28 -11.07 -17.20 19.48
CA PRO A 28 -9.95 -16.81 20.32
C PRO A 28 -10.01 -15.30 20.43
N LYS A 29 -9.74 -14.75 21.64
CA LYS A 29 -9.61 -13.30 21.80
C LYS A 29 -8.60 -12.82 20.78
N MET A 30 -9.10 -12.34 19.65
CA MET A 30 -8.26 -11.68 18.64
C MET A 30 -7.79 -10.38 19.25
N ASP A 31 -6.48 -10.12 19.18
CA ASP A 31 -6.04 -8.75 19.02
C ASP A 31 -6.60 -8.34 17.66
N SER A 32 -7.82 -7.81 17.68
CA SER A 32 -8.53 -7.41 16.48
C SER A 32 -7.69 -6.36 15.77
N VAL A 33 -7.35 -6.58 14.51
CA VAL A 33 -6.95 -5.46 13.65
C VAL A 33 -8.08 -4.45 13.74
N PRO A 34 -7.80 -3.20 14.12
CA PRO A 34 -8.83 -2.17 14.19
C PRO A 34 -9.60 -2.14 12.88
N LEU A 35 -10.93 -2.01 12.93
CA LEU A 35 -11.82 -2.02 11.75
C LEU A 35 -11.53 -0.91 10.73
N ASN A 36 -10.66 0.05 11.05
CA ASN A 36 -10.17 1.12 10.19
C ASN A 36 -8.92 0.71 9.37
N THR A 37 -8.91 -0.50 8.81
CA THR A 37 -7.84 -0.94 7.93
C THR A 37 -7.86 -0.12 6.65
N SER A 38 -6.81 0.68 6.40
CA SER A 38 -6.69 1.53 5.23
C SER A 38 -6.20 0.78 3.99
N ALA A 39 -5.37 -0.25 4.19
CA ALA A 39 -4.85 -1.11 3.12
C ALA A 39 -4.55 -2.51 3.66
N TYR A 40 -4.73 -3.52 2.82
CA TYR A 40 -4.35 -4.89 3.13
C TYR A 40 -3.92 -5.64 1.87
N HIS A 41 -3.11 -6.68 2.06
CA HIS A 41 -2.69 -7.59 1.00
C HIS A 41 -2.44 -9.00 1.56
N PHE A 42 -2.92 -10.01 0.86
CA PHE A 42 -2.61 -11.41 1.15
C PHE A 42 -1.76 -11.98 0.03
N SER A 43 -0.53 -12.42 0.33
CA SER A 43 0.37 -13.07 -0.62
C SER A 43 0.03 -14.56 -0.81
N SER A 44 -0.66 -15.16 0.19
CA SER A 44 -1.16 -16.53 0.18
C SER A 44 -2.43 -16.66 1.02
N GLU A 45 -3.01 -17.86 1.11
CA GLU A 45 -4.17 -18.11 1.98
C GLU A 45 -3.88 -17.90 3.47
N SER A 46 -2.63 -18.04 3.90
CA SER A 46 -2.24 -17.91 5.29
C SER A 46 -1.56 -16.57 5.58
N ASP A 47 -0.77 -16.06 4.63
CA ASP A 47 0.08 -14.89 4.85
C ASP A 47 -0.53 -13.61 4.32
N GLY A 48 -0.72 -12.64 5.21
CA GLY A 48 -1.30 -11.34 4.87
C GLY A 48 -0.81 -10.21 5.75
N TRP A 49 -0.82 -9.02 5.19
CA TRP A 49 -0.47 -7.77 5.86
C TRP A 49 -1.64 -6.80 5.80
N ALA A 50 -1.76 -6.00 6.85
CA ALA A 50 -2.78 -4.94 6.95
C ALA A 50 -2.16 -3.70 7.58
N ALA A 51 -2.53 -2.54 7.08
CA ALA A 51 -2.16 -1.25 7.67
C ALA A 51 -3.39 -0.60 8.30
N SER A 52 -3.26 -0.15 9.53
CA SER A 52 -4.31 0.53 10.27
C SER A 52 -3.70 1.56 11.20
N GLU A 53 -4.19 2.80 11.16
CA GLU A 53 -3.79 3.89 12.05
C GLU A 53 -2.26 4.08 12.15
N GLY A 54 -1.56 4.00 11.01
CA GLY A 54 -0.10 4.13 10.95
C GLY A 54 0.65 2.92 11.51
N GLN A 55 0.01 1.78 11.74
CA GLN A 55 0.65 0.55 12.20
C GLN A 55 0.47 -0.57 11.18
N LEU A 56 1.55 -1.32 10.93
CA LEU A 56 1.50 -2.54 10.12
C LEU A 56 1.22 -3.75 11.01
N PHE A 57 0.41 -4.64 10.48
CA PHE A 57 0.08 -5.95 11.08
C PHE A 57 0.35 -7.06 10.08
N HIS A 58 0.73 -8.22 10.57
CA HIS A 58 0.96 -9.43 9.78
C HIS A 58 0.21 -10.61 10.38
N THR A 59 -0.35 -11.44 9.51
CA THR A 59 -0.96 -12.72 9.85
C THR A 59 -0.27 -13.86 9.10
N THR A 60 -0.12 -15.01 9.75
CA THR A 60 0.38 -16.26 9.15
C THR A 60 -0.66 -17.38 9.20
N ASN A 61 -1.91 -17.05 9.51
CA ASN A 61 -3.00 -18.02 9.66
C ASN A 61 -4.32 -17.56 9.03
N GLY A 62 -4.22 -16.80 7.93
CA GLY A 62 -5.37 -16.36 7.15
C GLY A 62 -6.22 -15.31 7.86
N GLY A 63 -5.62 -14.47 8.68
CA GLY A 63 -6.31 -13.39 9.36
C GLY A 63 -6.95 -13.78 10.69
N LYS A 64 -6.77 -15.01 11.17
CA LYS A 64 -7.32 -15.45 12.47
C LYS A 64 -6.65 -14.73 13.63
N ASN A 65 -5.36 -14.44 13.52
CA ASN A 65 -4.60 -13.63 14.47
C ASN A 65 -3.70 -12.69 13.70
N TRP A 66 -3.49 -11.49 14.24
CA TRP A 66 -2.65 -10.45 13.67
C TRP A 66 -1.61 -9.99 14.70
N GLY A 67 -0.35 -9.98 14.30
CA GLY A 67 0.75 -9.43 15.08
C GLY A 67 1.19 -8.07 14.54
N ARG A 68 1.56 -7.14 15.43
CA ARG A 68 2.18 -5.88 15.01
C ARG A 68 3.56 -6.13 14.43
N VAL A 69 3.91 -5.42 13.36
CA VAL A 69 5.19 -5.50 12.68
C VAL A 69 5.86 -4.14 12.65
N GLY A 70 7.14 -4.12 12.97
CA GLY A 70 7.97 -2.92 12.87
C GLY A 70 7.57 -1.78 13.80
N ARG A 71 8.03 -0.59 13.45
CA ARG A 71 7.67 0.68 14.10
C ARG A 71 6.42 1.27 13.47
N PRO A 72 5.71 2.18 14.16
CA PRO A 72 4.66 2.96 13.53
C PRO A 72 5.16 3.64 12.26
N LEU A 73 4.31 3.63 11.22
CA LEU A 73 4.59 4.27 9.94
C LEU A 73 4.34 5.77 10.07
N ALA A 74 5.23 6.57 9.50
CA ALA A 74 5.11 8.03 9.50
C ALA A 74 4.19 8.54 8.36
N CYS A 75 3.25 7.71 7.89
CA CYS A 75 2.34 8.05 6.80
C CYS A 75 1.00 7.35 6.96
N THR A 76 -0.02 7.91 6.33
CA THR A 76 -1.31 7.26 6.12
C THR A 76 -1.18 6.34 4.91
N VAL A 77 -1.35 5.03 5.11
CA VAL A 77 -1.19 4.02 4.07
C VAL A 77 -2.47 3.95 3.24
N SER A 78 -2.34 4.06 1.91
CA SER A 78 -3.43 3.91 0.95
C SER A 78 -3.30 2.67 0.07
N GLY A 79 -2.08 2.11 -0.04
CA GLY A 79 -1.81 0.90 -0.80
C GLY A 79 -0.73 0.04 -0.15
N LEU A 80 -0.89 -1.27 -0.24
CA LEU A 80 0.05 -2.24 0.34
C LEU A 80 0.12 -3.45 -0.58
N PHE A 81 1.34 -3.91 -0.89
CA PHE A 81 1.54 -5.09 -1.70
C PHE A 81 2.81 -5.82 -1.26
N PHE A 82 2.70 -7.12 -0.99
CA PHE A 82 3.83 -7.98 -0.66
C PHE A 82 4.04 -9.01 -1.77
N PHE A 83 5.23 -9.01 -2.35
CA PHE A 83 5.67 -9.98 -3.36
C PHE A 83 6.02 -11.33 -2.73
N SER A 84 6.46 -11.29 -1.47
CA SER A 84 6.82 -12.44 -0.63
C SER A 84 6.69 -12.06 0.84
N GLU A 85 6.96 -12.99 1.75
CA GLU A 85 7.01 -12.73 3.20
C GLU A 85 8.01 -11.62 3.59
N GLN A 86 9.05 -11.40 2.80
CA GLN A 86 10.12 -10.43 3.09
C GLN A 86 9.97 -9.14 2.28
N ASN A 87 9.55 -9.24 1.02
CA ASN A 87 9.60 -8.12 0.09
C ASN A 87 8.22 -7.53 -0.14
N GLY A 88 8.08 -6.23 0.08
CA GLY A 88 6.83 -5.53 -0.13
C GLY A 88 7.01 -4.06 -0.47
N VAL A 89 5.94 -3.44 -0.94
CA VAL A 89 5.85 -2.00 -1.20
C VAL A 89 4.61 -1.43 -0.52
N LEU A 90 4.73 -0.20 -0.11
CA LEU A 90 3.69 0.58 0.55
C LEU A 90 3.56 1.92 -0.16
N LEU A 91 2.33 2.32 -0.41
CA LEU A 91 1.97 3.64 -0.88
C LEU A 91 1.16 4.35 0.20
N GLY A 92 1.43 5.62 0.39
CA GLY A 92 0.73 6.44 1.36
C GLY A 92 0.92 7.93 1.14
N SER A 93 0.51 8.71 2.12
CA SER A 93 0.72 10.16 2.19
C SER A 93 1.11 10.57 3.61
N SER A 94 1.84 11.66 3.73
CA SER A 94 2.18 12.33 4.99
C SER A 94 1.70 13.77 4.97
N GLU A 95 1.89 14.50 6.08
CA GLU A 95 1.58 15.94 6.12
C GLU A 95 2.43 16.75 5.14
N GLU A 96 3.65 16.27 4.86
CA GLU A 96 4.61 16.98 4.01
C GLU A 96 4.54 16.54 2.53
N ASN A 97 4.13 15.29 2.28
CA ASN A 97 4.17 14.68 0.95
C ASN A 97 2.86 13.98 0.61
N ALA A 98 2.25 14.41 -0.50
CA ALA A 98 1.03 13.77 -1.04
C ALA A 98 1.26 12.34 -1.53
N CYS A 99 2.52 11.98 -1.82
CA CYS A 99 2.91 10.64 -2.23
C CYS A 99 4.14 10.18 -1.45
N VAL A 100 4.00 9.06 -0.76
CA VAL A 100 5.07 8.34 -0.06
C VAL A 100 5.08 6.93 -0.63
N LEU A 101 6.20 6.52 -1.22
CA LEU A 101 6.39 5.17 -1.75
C LEU A 101 7.55 4.51 -1.04
N MET A 102 7.27 3.48 -0.27
CA MET A 102 8.26 2.79 0.53
C MET A 102 8.40 1.33 0.11
N ARG A 103 9.57 0.76 0.36
CA ARG A 103 9.90 -0.65 0.14
C ARG A 103 10.42 -1.28 1.42
N THR A 104 10.05 -2.53 1.64
CA THR A 104 10.64 -3.40 2.66
C THR A 104 11.27 -4.62 2.04
N ASN A 105 12.34 -5.12 2.67
CA ASN A 105 13.00 -6.39 2.36
C ASN A 105 13.10 -7.32 3.59
N ASP A 106 12.44 -6.94 4.67
CA ASP A 106 12.47 -7.64 5.97
C ASP A 106 11.07 -7.93 6.54
N GLY A 107 10.05 -7.97 5.66
CA GLY A 107 8.67 -8.27 6.03
C GLY A 107 7.94 -7.11 6.70
N GLY A 108 8.38 -5.88 6.47
CA GLY A 108 7.76 -4.66 7.00
C GLY A 108 8.30 -4.21 8.35
N LYS A 109 9.41 -4.79 8.83
CA LYS A 109 10.07 -4.36 10.08
C LYS A 109 10.76 -3.01 9.91
N SER A 110 11.33 -2.79 8.70
CA SER A 110 11.89 -1.51 8.27
C SER A 110 11.45 -1.17 6.85
N TRP A 111 11.51 0.12 6.49
CA TRP A 111 11.07 0.64 5.21
C TRP A 111 12.06 1.67 4.68
N ASP A 112 12.42 1.53 3.41
CA ASP A 112 13.23 2.48 2.66
C ASP A 112 12.32 3.33 1.77
N ASP A 113 12.50 4.66 1.81
CA ASP A 113 11.76 5.59 0.96
C ASP A 113 12.35 5.55 -0.46
N LEU A 114 11.55 5.06 -1.41
CA LEU A 114 11.95 4.96 -2.82
C LEU A 114 11.99 6.32 -3.52
N LEU A 115 11.29 7.32 -3.02
CA LEU A 115 11.24 8.65 -3.62
C LEU A 115 12.32 9.59 -3.05
N ALA A 116 12.97 9.23 -1.95
CA ALA A 116 14.09 9.99 -1.38
C ALA A 116 15.38 9.91 -2.23
N ASN A 117 15.49 8.90 -3.11
CA ASN A 117 16.64 8.75 -3.99
C ASN A 117 16.31 9.26 -5.41
N PRO A 118 17.05 10.26 -5.96
CA PRO A 118 16.76 10.83 -7.28
C PRO A 118 16.71 9.81 -8.42
N ALA A 119 17.59 8.80 -8.40
CA ALA A 119 17.61 7.77 -9.43
C ALA A 119 16.36 6.87 -9.39
N THR A 120 15.89 6.57 -8.19
CA THR A 120 14.66 5.77 -7.98
C THR A 120 13.43 6.62 -8.28
N LEU A 121 13.44 7.89 -7.87
CA LEU A 121 12.40 8.85 -8.19
C LEU A 121 12.20 8.96 -9.72
N ALA A 122 13.28 9.15 -10.49
CA ALA A 122 13.25 9.24 -11.95
C ALA A 122 12.73 7.97 -12.64
N ARG A 123 12.87 6.82 -12.00
CA ARG A 123 12.34 5.55 -12.51
C ARG A 123 10.81 5.49 -12.48
N TYR A 124 10.21 6.07 -11.47
CA TYR A 124 8.77 5.95 -11.21
C TYR A 124 7.99 7.20 -11.57
N LEU A 125 8.61 8.38 -11.51
CA LEU A 125 7.98 9.67 -11.72
C LEU A 125 8.64 10.44 -12.90
N PRO A 126 7.92 11.34 -13.56
CA PRO A 126 8.41 12.07 -14.75
C PRO A 126 9.27 13.28 -14.34
N VAL A 127 10.39 13.06 -13.69
CA VAL A 127 11.27 14.13 -13.16
C VAL A 127 11.75 15.10 -14.24
N GLU A 128 11.90 14.62 -15.48
CA GLU A 128 12.35 15.42 -16.63
C GLU A 128 11.37 16.53 -17.02
N GLN A 129 10.12 16.47 -16.54
CA GLN A 129 9.08 17.45 -16.84
C GLN A 129 9.02 18.57 -15.77
N PHE A 130 9.84 18.48 -14.73
CA PHE A 130 9.78 19.39 -13.59
C PHE A 130 11.15 20.02 -13.28
N PRO A 131 11.19 21.31 -12.90
CA PRO A 131 12.45 22.00 -12.58
C PRO A 131 13.11 21.49 -11.29
N THR A 132 12.31 20.92 -10.37
CA THR A 132 12.79 20.38 -9.10
C THR A 132 11.96 19.17 -8.67
N GLU A 133 12.57 18.26 -7.88
CA GLU A 133 11.86 17.14 -7.27
C GLU A 133 10.69 17.61 -6.38
N LYS A 134 10.88 18.70 -5.67
CA LYS A 134 9.84 19.31 -4.83
C LYS A 134 8.63 19.71 -5.66
N SER A 135 8.82 20.42 -6.78
CA SER A 135 7.71 20.83 -7.65
C SER A 135 6.99 19.65 -8.28
N LEU A 136 7.70 18.54 -8.56
CA LEU A 136 7.08 17.29 -9.00
C LEU A 136 6.20 16.69 -7.90
N LEU A 137 6.73 16.54 -6.68
CA LEU A 137 5.96 15.94 -5.58
C LEU A 137 4.73 16.78 -5.20
N GLU A 138 4.85 18.11 -5.24
CA GLU A 138 3.74 19.05 -5.02
C GLU A 138 2.68 18.99 -6.14
N SER A 139 3.04 18.52 -7.33
CA SER A 139 2.12 18.39 -8.47
C SER A 139 1.25 17.14 -8.41
N ILE A 140 1.59 16.17 -7.56
CA ILE A 140 0.87 14.90 -7.48
C ILE A 140 -0.53 15.11 -6.91
N VAL A 141 -1.53 14.70 -7.69
CA VAL A 141 -2.95 14.75 -7.32
C VAL A 141 -3.36 13.48 -6.60
N SER A 142 -2.93 12.33 -7.12
CA SER A 142 -3.22 11.02 -6.52
C SER A 142 -2.23 9.96 -6.98
N ALA A 143 -2.08 8.94 -6.16
CA ALA A 143 -1.32 7.75 -6.49
C ALA A 143 -2.05 6.49 -6.02
N GLU A 144 -1.91 5.40 -6.75
CA GLU A 144 -2.52 4.11 -6.41
C GLU A 144 -1.61 2.93 -6.77
N LEU A 145 -1.71 1.85 -5.99
CA LEU A 145 -1.10 0.56 -6.29
C LEU A 145 -2.20 -0.41 -6.77
N ARG A 146 -1.97 -1.03 -7.93
CA ARG A 146 -2.87 -2.06 -8.48
C ARG A 146 -2.10 -3.35 -8.76
N PRO A 147 -2.48 -4.48 -8.15
CA PRO A 147 -1.84 -5.76 -8.45
C PRO A 147 -1.90 -6.08 -9.96
N ALA A 148 -0.75 -6.39 -10.55
CA ALA A 148 -0.63 -6.86 -11.94
C ALA A 148 -0.49 -8.39 -11.98
N SER A 149 0.24 -8.95 -11.00
CA SER A 149 0.43 -10.37 -10.80
C SER A 149 0.87 -10.64 -9.35
N ARG A 150 1.23 -11.87 -9.02
CA ARG A 150 1.84 -12.19 -7.71
C ARG A 150 3.22 -11.56 -7.51
N THR A 151 3.89 -11.20 -8.60
CA THR A 151 5.28 -10.69 -8.59
C THR A 151 5.41 -9.27 -9.10
N ALA A 152 4.31 -8.61 -9.43
CA ALA A 152 4.32 -7.26 -9.97
C ALA A 152 3.08 -6.46 -9.53
N VAL A 153 3.28 -5.18 -9.31
CA VAL A 153 2.24 -4.20 -9.01
C VAL A 153 2.43 -2.96 -9.90
N TYR A 154 1.34 -2.42 -10.41
CA TYR A 154 1.35 -1.13 -11.08
C TYR A 154 1.26 -0.01 -10.05
N LEU A 155 2.18 0.96 -10.16
CA LEU A 155 2.04 2.28 -9.57
C LEU A 155 1.46 3.20 -10.64
N THR A 156 0.31 3.79 -10.37
CA THR A 156 -0.30 4.82 -11.23
C THR A 156 -0.30 6.13 -10.47
N VAL A 157 0.31 7.17 -11.06
CA VAL A 157 0.39 8.50 -10.48
C VAL A 157 -0.30 9.49 -11.41
N ARG A 158 -1.19 10.31 -10.86
CA ARG A 158 -1.82 11.46 -11.54
C ARG A 158 -1.17 12.73 -11.01
N TYR A 159 -0.82 13.62 -11.91
CA TYR A 159 -0.12 14.85 -11.58
C TYR A 159 -0.50 15.98 -12.54
N HIS A 160 -0.35 17.21 -12.11
CA HIS A 160 -0.45 18.38 -12.98
C HIS A 160 0.89 18.64 -13.67
N PRO A 161 0.99 18.59 -15.01
CA PRO A 161 2.22 18.91 -15.73
C PRO A 161 2.68 20.33 -15.43
N TYR A 162 3.98 20.54 -15.28
CA TYR A 162 4.55 21.84 -14.87
C TYR A 162 4.16 23.01 -15.80
N GLU A 163 4.10 22.77 -17.11
CA GLU A 163 3.73 23.80 -18.09
C GLU A 163 2.25 24.15 -18.10
N SER A 164 1.40 23.34 -17.49
CA SER A 164 -0.06 23.52 -17.48
C SER A 164 -0.59 24.19 -16.20
N ILE A 165 0.27 24.82 -15.40
CA ILE A 165 -0.10 25.52 -14.15
C ILE A 165 -1.19 26.60 -14.35
N HIS A 166 -1.44 27.02 -15.57
CA HIS A 166 -2.49 27.99 -15.91
C HIS A 166 -3.80 27.37 -16.40
N VAL A 167 -3.88 26.05 -16.56
CA VAL A 167 -5.09 25.34 -17.00
C VAL A 167 -5.35 24.19 -16.02
N TYR A 168 -6.13 24.47 -14.98
CA TYR A 168 -6.42 23.56 -13.86
C TYR A 168 -7.15 22.28 -14.23
N ASP A 169 -7.48 22.06 -15.51
CA ASP A 169 -8.31 20.94 -15.96
C ASP A 169 -7.54 19.79 -16.63
N PHE A 170 -6.20 19.87 -16.73
CA PHE A 170 -5.41 18.83 -17.38
C PHE A 170 -4.57 18.06 -16.37
N GLU A 171 -4.92 16.80 -16.13
CA GLU A 171 -4.13 15.85 -15.37
C GLU A 171 -3.40 14.89 -16.31
N ALA A 172 -2.11 14.70 -16.09
CA ALA A 172 -1.34 13.65 -16.76
C ALA A 172 -1.27 12.40 -15.88
N VAL A 173 -1.07 11.26 -16.53
CA VAL A 173 -0.96 9.96 -15.86
C VAL A 173 0.39 9.34 -16.18
N ARG A 174 1.14 8.95 -15.16
CA ARG A 174 2.32 8.10 -15.25
C ARG A 174 2.01 6.74 -14.67
N GLN A 175 2.38 5.68 -15.37
CA GLN A 175 2.30 4.32 -14.87
C GLN A 175 3.68 3.68 -14.86
N ALA A 176 4.04 3.05 -13.77
CA ALA A 176 5.26 2.30 -13.60
C ALA A 176 4.97 0.90 -13.04
N VAL A 177 5.88 -0.04 -13.28
CA VAL A 177 5.79 -1.41 -12.74
C VAL A 177 6.83 -1.57 -11.64
N LEU A 178 6.37 -2.02 -10.47
CA LEU A 178 7.25 -2.43 -9.38
C LEU A 178 7.26 -3.96 -9.30
N THR A 179 8.45 -4.51 -9.09
CA THR A 179 8.68 -5.95 -8.88
C THR A 179 9.50 -6.17 -7.62
N ALA A 180 9.61 -7.41 -7.17
CA ALA A 180 10.40 -7.75 -5.98
C ALA A 180 11.87 -7.27 -6.07
N ASP A 181 12.43 -7.25 -7.28
CA ASP A 181 13.85 -6.94 -7.55
C ASP A 181 14.06 -5.51 -8.10
N ALA A 182 13.02 -4.69 -8.11
CA ALA A 182 13.03 -3.36 -8.75
C ALA A 182 13.47 -2.25 -7.80
#